data_7de12af8a55cdbd4f9f4c10f89aadce3
#
_entry.id   7de12af8a55cdbd4f9f4c10f89aadce3
#
_cell.length_a   1.000
_cell.length_b   1.000
_cell.length_c   1.000
_cell.angle_alpha   90.00
_cell.angle_beta   90.00
_cell.angle_gamma   90.00
#
_symmetry.space_group_name_H-M   'P 1'
#
loop_
_entity.id
_entity.type
_entity.pdbx_description
1 polymer ?
#
loop_
_entity_poly.entity_id
_entity_poly.type
_entity_poly.pdbx_seq_one_letter_code
_entity_poly.pdbx_strand_id
1 'polypeptide(L)'
;MSYNIVLMTAPNKEEAVKIVRTMLEERLIACANIMDPVSSFFWWQGKIGEEKEVLVIMKSHETLFKKLSKRVIELHSYDTPEILALPIVNGSPSYLDWMKACLEPVK
;
A
#
# COMPACT_ATOMS: atom_id res chain seq x y z
N MET A 1 8.88 -17.25 -3.60
CA MET A 1 8.19 -15.97 -3.81
C MET A 1 7.58 -15.48 -2.52
N SER A 2 7.64 -14.20 -2.27
CA SER A 2 7.32 -13.68 -0.94
C SER A 2 6.04 -12.86 -0.91
N TYR A 3 5.34 -12.99 0.20
CA TYR A 3 4.37 -11.97 0.60
C TYR A 3 5.13 -10.70 0.95
N ASN A 4 4.48 -9.56 0.82
CA ASN A 4 5.10 -8.28 1.10
C ASN A 4 4.19 -7.32 1.86
N ILE A 5 4.83 -6.31 2.42
CA ILE A 5 4.16 -5.15 2.98
C ILE A 5 4.39 -4.01 1.99
N VAL A 6 3.32 -3.34 1.59
CA VAL A 6 3.42 -2.19 0.68
C VAL A 6 3.04 -0.94 1.45
N LEU A 7 3.95 0.03 1.45
CA LEU A 7 3.73 1.32 2.10
C LEU A 7 3.26 2.35 1.08
N MET A 8 2.28 3.14 1.48
CA MET A 8 1.74 4.23 0.68
C MET A 8 1.40 5.38 1.62
N THR A 9 1.60 6.63 1.17
CA THR A 9 1.05 7.79 1.86
C THR A 9 -0.03 8.42 0.99
N ALA A 10 -0.96 9.11 1.63
CA ALA A 10 -2.05 9.82 0.95
C ALA A 10 -2.30 11.14 1.67
N PRO A 11 -2.86 12.15 0.97
CA PRO A 11 -3.06 13.47 1.58
C PRO A 11 -4.13 13.49 2.66
N ASN A 12 -5.10 12.57 2.62
CA ASN A 12 -6.18 12.51 3.60
C ASN A 12 -6.75 11.10 3.68
N LYS A 13 -7.53 10.86 4.73
CA LYS A 13 -8.12 9.54 5.00
C LYS A 13 -9.13 9.13 3.93
N GLU A 14 -9.89 10.07 3.42
CA GLU A 14 -10.91 9.79 2.40
C GLU A 14 -10.29 9.17 1.15
N GLU A 15 -9.21 9.76 0.65
CA GLU A 15 -8.49 9.23 -0.51
C GLU A 15 -7.86 7.88 -0.19
N ALA A 16 -7.25 7.74 0.99
CA ALA A 16 -6.64 6.48 1.42
C ALA A 16 -7.67 5.34 1.46
N VAL A 17 -8.85 5.59 2.03
CA VAL A 17 -9.93 4.60 2.11
C VAL A 17 -10.41 4.20 0.72
N LYS A 18 -10.57 5.17 -0.17
CA LYS A 18 -11.00 4.89 -1.55
C LYS A 18 -10.02 3.98 -2.27
N ILE A 19 -8.72 4.27 -2.16
CA ILE A 19 -7.68 3.44 -2.78
C ILE A 19 -7.67 2.04 -2.17
N VAL A 20 -7.68 1.95 -0.84
CA VAL A 20 -7.67 0.67 -0.12
C VAL A 20 -8.86 -0.20 -0.51
N ARG A 21 -10.06 0.37 -0.56
CA ARG A 21 -11.25 -0.39 -0.93
C ARG A 21 -11.16 -0.91 -2.35
N THR A 22 -10.65 -0.11 -3.28
CA THR A 22 -10.47 -0.54 -4.66
C THR A 22 -9.46 -1.69 -4.74
N MET A 23 -8.34 -1.59 -4.00
CA MET A 23 -7.33 -2.65 -3.97
C MET A 23 -7.90 -3.96 -3.40
N LEU A 24 -8.72 -3.86 -2.36
CA LEU A 24 -9.38 -5.04 -1.78
C LEU A 24 -10.38 -5.67 -2.75
N GLU A 25 -11.20 -4.85 -3.40
CA GLU A 25 -12.20 -5.33 -4.37
C GLU A 25 -11.54 -6.03 -5.54
N GLU A 26 -10.40 -5.53 -5.98
CA GLU A 26 -9.65 -6.12 -7.10
C GLU A 26 -8.71 -7.24 -6.65
N ARG A 27 -8.71 -7.57 -5.38
CA ARG A 27 -7.90 -8.62 -4.76
C ARG A 27 -6.40 -8.45 -4.96
N LEU A 28 -5.96 -7.20 -4.99
CA LEU A 28 -4.55 -6.85 -5.10
C LEU A 28 -3.86 -6.76 -3.73
N ILE A 29 -4.65 -6.63 -2.66
CA ILE A 29 -4.17 -6.66 -1.28
C ILE A 29 -5.09 -7.54 -0.45
N ALA A 30 -4.54 -8.15 0.60
CA ALA A 30 -5.32 -8.95 1.54
C ALA A 30 -5.92 -8.10 2.64
N CYS A 31 -5.21 -7.08 3.09
CA CYS A 31 -5.70 -6.14 4.09
C CYS A 31 -4.84 -4.88 4.08
N ALA A 32 -5.33 -3.87 4.79
CA ALA A 32 -4.57 -2.63 4.98
C ALA A 32 -4.86 -2.04 6.35
N ASN A 33 -3.87 -1.34 6.88
CA ASN A 33 -4.00 -0.54 8.09
C ASN A 33 -3.76 0.92 7.70
N ILE A 34 -4.57 1.81 8.23
CA ILE A 34 -4.49 3.24 7.95
C ILE A 34 -4.15 3.97 9.24
N MET A 35 -3.06 4.72 9.22
CA MET A 35 -2.65 5.57 10.33
C MET A 35 -2.85 7.03 9.94
N ASP A 36 -3.69 7.74 10.70
CA ASP A 36 -4.08 9.12 10.42
C ASP A 36 -4.11 9.95 11.72
N PRO A 37 -3.35 11.02 11.82
CA PRO A 37 -2.35 11.51 10.86
C PRO A 37 -0.93 11.05 11.18
N VAL A 38 -0.03 11.21 10.20
CA VAL A 38 1.40 11.13 10.41
C VAL A 38 2.03 12.44 9.95
N SER A 39 3.18 12.79 10.54
CA SER A 39 3.94 13.96 10.08
C SER A 39 5.01 13.47 9.12
N SER A 40 4.95 13.94 7.89
CA SER A 40 5.91 13.55 6.85
C SER A 40 6.87 14.71 6.58
N PHE A 41 8.15 14.40 6.52
CA PHE A 41 9.20 15.37 6.20
C PHE A 41 9.92 14.86 4.96
N PHE A 42 10.14 15.74 3.98
CA PHE A 42 10.69 15.32 2.69
C PHE A 42 11.36 16.48 1.97
N TRP A 43 12.17 16.17 0.97
CA TRP A 43 12.74 17.16 0.08
C TRP A 43 11.74 17.52 -1.01
N TRP A 44 11.53 18.82 -1.17
CA TRP A 44 10.64 19.34 -2.20
C TRP A 44 11.22 20.66 -2.73
N GLN A 45 11.54 20.68 -4.04
CA GLN A 45 12.08 21.88 -4.71
C GLN A 45 13.28 22.51 -3.97
N GLY A 46 14.20 21.66 -3.54
CA GLY A 46 15.42 22.10 -2.87
C GLY A 46 15.26 22.51 -1.41
N LYS A 47 14.10 22.28 -0.83
CA LYS A 47 13.80 22.62 0.57
C LYS A 47 13.20 21.42 1.30
N ILE A 48 13.24 21.48 2.62
CA ILE A 48 12.58 20.48 3.45
C ILE A 48 11.11 20.87 3.58
N GLY A 49 10.23 19.99 3.12
CA GLY A 49 8.79 20.15 3.30
C GLY A 49 8.29 19.36 4.49
N GLU A 50 7.18 19.79 5.06
CA GLU A 50 6.51 19.09 6.15
C GLU A 50 5.02 19.11 5.86
N GLU A 51 4.40 17.92 5.88
CA GLU A 51 2.98 17.77 5.62
C GLU A 51 2.37 16.76 6.58
N LYS A 52 1.10 16.97 6.93
CA LYS A 52 0.30 15.94 7.57
C LYS A 52 -0.23 15.02 6.50
N GLU A 53 0.03 13.74 6.67
CA GLU A 53 -0.41 12.73 5.71
C GLU A 53 -1.05 11.55 6.44
N VAL A 54 -1.54 10.62 5.65
CA VAL A 54 -2.06 9.34 6.11
C VAL A 54 -1.11 8.27 5.62
N LEU A 55 -0.66 7.39 6.52
CA LEU A 55 0.20 6.27 6.16
C LEU A 55 -0.66 5.00 6.03
N VAL A 56 -0.53 4.34 4.90
CA VAL A 56 -1.24 3.09 4.62
C VAL A 56 -0.24 1.95 4.56
N ILE A 57 -0.50 0.90 5.32
CA ILE A 57 0.32 -0.32 5.31
C ILE A 57 -0.56 -1.42 4.73
N MET A 58 -0.23 -1.86 3.51
CA MET A 58 -0.98 -2.89 2.79
C MET A 58 -0.23 -4.22 2.85
N LYS A 59 -0.96 -5.32 2.85
CA LYS A 59 -0.36 -6.67 2.80
C LYS A 59 -0.75 -7.33 1.50
N SER A 60 0.26 -7.80 0.77
CA SER A 60 0.07 -8.35 -0.57
C SER A 60 1.12 -9.45 -0.86
N HIS A 61 1.33 -9.72 -2.14
CA HIS A 61 2.33 -10.68 -2.61
C HIS A 61 3.16 -10.03 -3.72
N GLU A 62 4.43 -10.39 -3.81
CA GLU A 62 5.35 -9.77 -4.78
C GLU A 62 4.89 -9.92 -6.23
N THR A 63 4.19 -11.02 -6.55
CA THR A 63 3.67 -11.26 -7.91
C THR A 63 2.61 -10.25 -8.32
N LEU A 64 1.98 -9.57 -7.36
CA LEU A 64 0.93 -8.59 -7.62
C LEU A 64 1.44 -7.15 -7.61
N PHE A 65 2.72 -6.93 -7.27
CA PHE A 65 3.23 -5.58 -7.05
C PHE A 65 3.11 -4.67 -8.28
N LYS A 66 3.44 -5.16 -9.46
CA LYS A 66 3.34 -4.35 -10.69
C LYS A 66 1.92 -3.88 -10.92
N LYS A 67 0.96 -4.78 -10.78
CA LYS A 67 -0.45 -4.50 -10.98
C LYS A 67 -0.98 -3.55 -9.90
N LEU A 68 -0.60 -3.81 -8.64
CA LEU A 68 -0.95 -2.97 -7.50
C LEU A 68 -0.40 -1.55 -7.70
N SER A 69 0.87 -1.43 -8.02
CA SER A 69 1.55 -0.13 -8.19
C SER A 69 0.89 0.68 -9.31
N LYS A 70 0.63 0.05 -10.45
CA LYS A 70 -0.05 0.70 -11.57
C LYS A 70 -1.42 1.23 -11.15
N ARG A 71 -2.16 0.41 -10.41
CA ARG A 71 -3.51 0.78 -10.01
C ARG A 71 -3.51 1.91 -8.99
N VAL A 72 -2.58 1.91 -8.05
CA VAL A 72 -2.44 3.01 -7.09
C VAL A 72 -2.12 4.32 -7.82
N ILE A 73 -1.19 4.29 -8.77
CA ILE A 73 -0.82 5.48 -9.55
C ILE A 73 -2.04 6.04 -10.29
N GLU A 74 -2.87 5.19 -10.85
CA GLU A 74 -4.10 5.61 -11.55
C GLU A 74 -5.09 6.32 -10.62
N LEU A 75 -5.15 5.91 -9.36
CA LEU A 75 -6.15 6.40 -8.40
C LEU A 75 -5.65 7.55 -7.51
N HIS A 76 -4.33 7.69 -7.40
CA HIS A 76 -3.73 8.62 -6.46
C HIS A 76 -3.72 10.05 -6.99
N SER A 77 -3.93 11.02 -6.10
CA SER A 77 -3.90 12.44 -6.46
C SER A 77 -2.50 12.98 -6.71
N TYR A 78 -1.46 12.33 -6.15
CA TYR A 78 -0.08 12.72 -6.40
C TYR A 78 0.40 12.18 -7.75
N ASP A 79 1.22 12.97 -8.45
CA ASP A 79 1.88 12.49 -9.67
C ASP A 79 2.86 11.37 -9.37
N THR A 80 3.57 11.49 -8.25
CA THR A 80 4.58 10.51 -7.84
C THR A 80 4.29 10.05 -6.40
N PRO A 81 3.33 9.14 -6.21
CA PRO A 81 3.01 8.66 -4.86
C PRO A 81 4.08 7.72 -4.33
N GLU A 82 4.22 7.68 -2.99
CA GLU A 82 5.07 6.69 -2.35
C GLU A 82 4.42 5.31 -2.48
N ILE A 83 5.12 4.37 -3.09
CA ILE A 83 4.71 2.97 -3.19
C ILE A 83 5.96 2.13 -3.02
N LEU A 84 6.16 1.57 -1.84
CA LEU A 84 7.36 0.81 -1.50
C LEU A 84 6.97 -0.56 -0.99
N ALA A 85 7.62 -1.60 -1.49
CA ALA A 85 7.36 -2.96 -1.03
C ALA A 85 8.53 -3.48 -0.20
N LEU A 86 8.20 -4.11 0.92
CA LEU A 86 9.15 -4.76 1.82
C LEU A 86 8.81 -6.24 1.88
N PRO A 87 9.77 -7.15 1.70
CA PRO A 87 9.47 -8.57 1.79
C PRO A 87 9.15 -8.96 3.24
N ILE A 88 8.17 -9.85 3.39
CA ILE A 88 7.87 -10.47 4.68
C ILE A 88 8.72 -11.73 4.76
N VAL A 89 9.72 -11.72 5.65
CA VAL A 89 10.65 -12.86 5.78
C VAL A 89 10.03 -14.02 6.54
N ASN A 90 9.19 -13.74 7.52
CA ASN A 90 8.52 -14.75 8.34
C ASN A 90 7.12 -14.26 8.71
N GLY A 91 6.19 -15.19 8.76
CA GLY A 91 4.84 -14.90 9.20
C GLY A 91 4.18 -16.14 9.76
N SER A 92 3.16 -15.98 10.58
CA SER A 92 2.38 -17.10 11.09
C SER A 92 1.78 -17.86 9.90
N PRO A 93 1.93 -19.20 9.84
CA PRO A 93 1.42 -19.97 8.71
C PRO A 93 -0.08 -19.77 8.45
N SER A 94 -0.89 -19.72 9.49
CA SER A 94 -2.34 -19.52 9.34
C SER A 94 -2.66 -18.13 8.77
N TYR A 95 -1.90 -17.11 9.16
CA TYR A 95 -2.10 -15.76 8.64
C TYR A 95 -1.71 -15.66 7.17
N LEU A 96 -0.58 -16.26 6.80
CA LEU A 96 -0.12 -16.27 5.40
C LEU A 96 -1.10 -17.06 4.51
N ASP A 97 -1.66 -18.16 5.02
CA ASP A 97 -2.68 -18.91 4.30
C ASP A 97 -3.94 -18.06 4.08
N TRP A 98 -4.33 -17.31 5.11
CA TRP A 98 -5.45 -16.37 5.00
C TRP A 98 -5.19 -15.29 3.95
N MET A 99 -3.99 -14.73 3.93
CA MET A 99 -3.61 -13.75 2.92
C MET A 99 -3.74 -14.33 1.51
N LYS A 100 -3.22 -15.54 1.33
CA LYS A 100 -3.27 -16.24 0.03
C LYS A 100 -4.70 -16.40 -0.45
N ALA A 101 -5.61 -16.75 0.46
CA ALA A 101 -7.03 -16.97 0.13
C ALA A 101 -7.72 -15.67 -0.30
N CYS A 102 -7.24 -14.51 0.18
CA CYS A 102 -7.83 -13.20 -0.14
C CYS A 102 -7.31 -12.60 -1.44
N LEU A 103 -6.13 -12.99 -1.88
CA LEU A 103 -5.46 -12.38 -3.02
C LEU A 103 -5.89 -12.99 -4.36
N GLU A 104 -5.67 -12.23 -5.45
CA GLU A 104 -5.86 -12.74 -6.79
C GLU A 104 -4.91 -13.92 -7.01
N PRO A 105 -5.39 -15.05 -7.55
CA PRO A 105 -4.53 -16.20 -7.79
C PRO A 105 -3.39 -15.86 -8.73
N VAL A 106 -2.20 -16.37 -8.39
CA VAL A 106 -1.02 -16.26 -9.25
C VAL A 106 -1.13 -17.31 -10.34
N LYS A 107 -0.99 -16.88 -11.58
CA LYS A 107 -1.01 -17.78 -12.74
C LYS A 107 0.39 -18.01 -13.25
#